data_7b9137ab6ebdf2b43cbc051c71afb1a3
#
_entry.id   7b9137ab6ebdf2b43cbc051c71afb1a3
#
_cell.length_a   1.000
_cell.length_b   1.000
_cell.length_c   1.000
_cell.angle_alpha   90.00
_cell.angle_beta   90.00
_cell.angle_gamma   90.00
#
_symmetry.space_group_name_H-M   'P 1'
#
loop_
_entity.id
_entity.type
_entity.pdbx_description
1 polymer ?
#
loop_
_entity_poly.entity_id
_entity_poly.type
_entity_poly.pdbx_seq_one_letter_code
_entity_poly.pdbx_strand_id
1 'polypeptide(L)'
;MLEKLYELWSAEKRVSITIKTVGLNCTFTTVIENIYKGEDSVVLEFGDNNMKLDITENCTCNEYEMTVVYNETTITINWEEDYI
;
A
#
# COMPACT_ATOMS: atom_id res chain seq x y z
N MET A 1 2.38 11.38 3.67
CA MET A 1 2.17 9.99 3.25
C MET A 1 1.26 9.20 4.18
N LEU A 2 1.59 9.17 5.43
CA LEU A 2 0.78 8.42 6.41
C LEU A 2 -0.65 8.93 6.50
N GLU A 3 -0.83 10.22 6.38
CA GLU A 3 -2.16 10.83 6.37
C GLU A 3 -3.04 10.27 5.26
N LYS A 4 -2.47 10.09 4.08
CA LYS A 4 -3.23 9.55 2.95
C LYS A 4 -3.64 8.10 3.21
N LEU A 5 -2.78 7.32 3.83
CA LEU A 5 -3.10 5.95 4.18
C LEU A 5 -4.25 5.88 5.19
N TYR A 6 -4.25 6.77 6.16
CA TYR A 6 -5.33 6.85 7.13
C TYR A 6 -6.65 7.26 6.48
N GLU A 7 -6.58 8.16 5.50
CA GLU A 7 -7.77 8.55 4.76
C GLU A 7 -8.36 7.35 3.99
N LEU A 8 -7.50 6.60 3.32
CA LEU A 8 -7.94 5.43 2.57
C LEU A 8 -8.54 4.38 3.49
N TRP A 9 -7.93 4.19 4.64
CA TRP A 9 -8.41 3.26 5.64
C TRP A 9 -9.78 3.68 6.17
N SER A 10 -9.91 4.92 6.60
CA SER A 10 -11.16 5.45 7.15
C SER A 10 -12.31 5.38 6.16
N ALA A 11 -12.02 5.63 4.90
CA ALA A 11 -13.04 5.62 3.85
C ALA A 11 -13.31 4.23 3.29
N GLU A 12 -12.56 3.23 3.76
CA GLU A 12 -12.65 1.86 3.26
C GLU A 12 -12.49 1.80 1.74
N LYS A 13 -11.57 2.61 1.24
CA LYS A 13 -11.38 2.73 -0.20
C LYS A 13 -10.57 1.57 -0.74
N ARG A 14 -10.98 1.07 -1.89
CA ARG A 14 -10.24 -0.02 -2.54
C ARG A 14 -8.97 0.51 -3.15
N VAL A 15 -7.92 -0.28 -3.05
CA VAL A 15 -6.62 0.05 -3.62
C VAL A 15 -6.15 -1.10 -4.48
N SER A 16 -5.36 -0.78 -5.50
CA SER A 16 -4.71 -1.78 -6.34
C SER A 16 -3.27 -1.93 -5.88
N ILE A 17 -2.85 -3.16 -5.67
CA ILE A 17 -1.48 -3.44 -5.26
C ILE A 17 -0.79 -4.21 -6.36
N THR A 18 0.34 -3.69 -6.81
CA THR A 18 1.16 -4.35 -7.83
C THR A 18 2.50 -4.71 -7.21
N ILE A 19 2.85 -5.97 -7.28
CA ILE A 19 4.13 -6.47 -6.78
C ILE A 19 4.96 -6.92 -7.96
N LYS A 20 6.12 -6.29 -8.13
CA LYS A 20 7.06 -6.63 -9.19
C LYS A 20 8.37 -7.08 -8.58
N THR A 21 8.78 -8.28 -8.94
CA THR A 21 10.08 -8.80 -8.56
C THR A 21 10.67 -9.52 -9.77
N VAL A 22 11.89 -10.00 -9.66
CA VAL A 22 12.55 -10.65 -10.78
C VAL A 22 11.73 -11.86 -11.24
N GLY A 23 11.23 -11.76 -12.47
CA GLY A 23 10.46 -12.86 -13.07
C GLY A 23 9.02 -13.01 -12.61
N LEU A 24 8.52 -12.09 -11.79
CA LEU A 24 7.16 -12.19 -11.29
C LEU A 24 6.50 -10.82 -11.24
N ASN A 25 5.24 -10.77 -11.66
CA ASN A 25 4.44 -9.57 -11.67
C ASN A 25 3.03 -9.94 -11.25
N CYS A 26 2.54 -9.32 -10.19
CA CYS A 26 1.23 -9.63 -9.65
C CYS A 26 0.46 -8.37 -9.29
N THR A 27 -0.81 -8.31 -9.65
CA THR A 27 -1.66 -7.16 -9.32
C THR A 27 -2.98 -7.67 -8.76
N PHE A 28 -3.43 -7.08 -7.67
CA PHE A 28 -4.73 -7.40 -7.08
C PHE A 28 -5.33 -6.17 -6.42
N THR A 29 -6.62 -6.23 -6.15
CA THR A 29 -7.37 -5.14 -5.53
C THR A 29 -7.81 -5.55 -4.13
N THR A 30 -7.66 -4.66 -3.17
CA THR A 30 -8.01 -4.95 -1.79
C THR A 30 -8.34 -3.65 -1.04
N VAL A 31 -8.61 -3.76 0.25
CA VAL A 31 -8.79 -2.60 1.12
C VAL A 31 -7.81 -2.68 2.28
N ILE A 32 -7.43 -1.52 2.79
CA ILE A 32 -6.59 -1.48 3.98
C ILE A 32 -7.48 -1.79 5.17
N GLU A 33 -7.16 -2.84 5.90
CA GLU A 33 -7.94 -3.23 7.07
C GLU A 33 -7.41 -2.63 8.35
N ASN A 34 -6.11 -2.59 8.51
CA ASN A 34 -5.47 -1.99 9.68
C ASN A 34 -4.16 -1.33 9.33
N ILE A 35 -3.80 -0.33 10.11
CA ILE A 35 -2.50 0.34 10.01
C ILE A 35 -1.87 0.29 11.40
N TYR A 36 -0.70 -0.32 11.49
CA TYR A 36 0.06 -0.40 12.74
C TYR A 36 1.31 0.45 12.62
N LYS A 37 1.43 1.44 13.48
CA LYS A 37 2.60 2.31 13.47
C LYS A 37 3.51 2.00 14.66
N GLY A 38 4.75 1.59 14.37
CA GLY A 38 5.78 1.41 15.36
C GLY A 38 6.71 2.61 15.38
N GLU A 39 7.85 2.46 16.05
CA GLU A 39 8.84 3.55 16.09
C GLU A 39 9.48 3.79 14.73
N ASP A 40 9.89 2.72 14.07
CA ASP A 40 10.61 2.80 12.81
C ASP A 40 9.88 2.12 11.66
N SER A 41 8.66 1.71 11.87
CA SER A 41 7.95 1.00 10.82
C SER A 41 6.46 1.30 10.81
N VAL A 42 5.86 1.13 9.65
CA VAL A 42 4.42 1.20 9.48
C VAL A 42 4.02 -0.07 8.76
N VAL A 43 3.10 -0.81 9.34
CA VAL A 43 2.63 -2.06 8.75
C VAL A 43 1.19 -1.90 8.31
N LEU A 44 0.94 -2.18 7.05
CA LEU A 44 -0.40 -2.17 6.47
C LEU A 44 -0.91 -3.60 6.41
N GLU A 45 -2.10 -3.81 6.90
CA GLU A 45 -2.76 -5.10 6.83
C GLU A 45 -3.94 -5.01 5.88
N PHE A 46 -4.01 -5.93 4.93
CA PHE A 46 -5.04 -5.93 3.90
C PHE A 46 -6.00 -7.07 4.15
N GLY A 47 -7.29 -6.76 4.14
CA GLY A 47 -8.29 -7.71 4.57
C GLY A 47 -8.49 -8.92 3.69
N ASP A 48 -8.51 -8.72 2.40
CA ASP A 48 -8.87 -9.79 1.47
C ASP A 48 -7.84 -10.90 1.37
N ASN A 49 -6.59 -10.62 1.64
CA ASN A 49 -5.50 -11.56 1.40
C ASN A 49 -4.64 -11.87 2.62
N ASN A 50 -5.02 -11.39 3.77
CA ASN A 50 -4.20 -11.51 4.98
C ASN A 50 -2.75 -11.11 4.75
N MET A 51 -2.57 -10.16 3.87
CA MET A 51 -1.24 -9.68 3.53
C MET A 51 -0.83 -8.56 4.46
N LYS A 52 0.43 -8.55 4.84
CA LYS A 52 0.99 -7.47 5.63
C LYS A 52 2.15 -6.88 4.87
N LEU A 53 2.18 -5.57 4.79
CA LEU A 53 3.25 -4.86 4.11
C LEU A 53 3.87 -3.88 5.07
N ASP A 54 5.17 -4.04 5.29
CA ASP A 54 5.93 -3.11 6.12
C ASP A 54 6.52 -2.04 5.21
N ILE A 55 6.11 -0.80 5.43
CA ILE A 55 6.62 0.34 4.67
C ILE A 55 7.47 1.19 5.60
N THR A 56 8.77 1.08 5.48
CA THR A 56 9.66 1.82 6.35
C THR A 56 10.27 3.02 5.66
N GLU A 57 11.37 2.83 4.97
CA GLU A 57 12.13 3.95 4.47
C GLU A 57 12.06 4.22 2.97
N ASN A 58 12.18 3.21 2.18
CA ASN A 58 12.27 3.39 0.72
C ASN A 58 10.91 3.53 0.08
N CYS A 59 10.23 4.61 0.45
CA CYS A 59 8.86 4.84 0.05
C CYS A 59 8.72 6.20 -0.58
N THR A 60 8.06 6.26 -1.75
CA THR A 60 7.71 7.51 -2.39
C THR A 60 6.21 7.56 -2.57
N CYS A 61 5.64 8.76 -2.53
CA CYS A 61 4.21 8.94 -2.60
C CYS A 61 3.86 10.16 -3.45
N ASN A 62 2.86 10.00 -4.31
CA ASN A 62 2.27 11.14 -5.01
C ASN A 62 0.76 11.13 -4.77
N GLU A 63 -0.02 11.85 -5.59
CA GLU A 63 -1.45 12.00 -5.35
C GLU A 63 -2.24 10.71 -5.37
N TYR A 64 -1.83 9.74 -6.17
CA TYR A 64 -2.62 8.53 -6.39
C TYR A 64 -1.86 7.25 -6.21
N GLU A 65 -0.63 7.34 -5.75
CA GLU A 65 0.25 6.18 -5.78
C GLU A 65 1.31 6.24 -4.70
N MET A 66 1.60 5.11 -4.12
CA MET A 66 2.70 4.96 -3.19
C MET A 66 3.54 3.78 -3.65
N THR A 67 4.85 3.96 -3.73
CA THR A 67 5.76 2.92 -4.15
C THR A 67 6.77 2.63 -3.06
N VAL A 68 6.94 1.37 -2.75
CA VAL A 68 7.90 0.89 -1.74
C VAL A 68 8.87 -0.06 -2.43
N VAL A 69 10.14 0.14 -2.20
CA VAL A 69 11.18 -0.69 -2.82
C VAL A 69 11.95 -1.45 -1.76
N TYR A 70 11.99 -2.76 -1.92
CA TYR A 70 12.77 -3.65 -1.05
C TYR A 70 13.71 -4.47 -1.92
N ASN A 71 15.00 -4.15 -1.89
CA ASN A 71 15.96 -4.86 -2.72
C ASN A 71 15.52 -4.87 -4.19
N GLU A 72 15.16 -6.02 -4.71
CA GLU A 72 14.74 -6.16 -6.12
C GLU A 72 13.23 -6.22 -6.27
N THR A 73 12.49 -5.98 -5.21
CA THR A 73 11.04 -6.03 -5.23
C THR A 73 10.47 -4.64 -5.13
N THR A 74 9.57 -4.28 -6.03
CA THR A 74 8.86 -3.01 -6.02
C THR A 74 7.38 -3.28 -5.76
N ILE A 75 6.83 -2.61 -4.76
CA ILE A 75 5.42 -2.74 -4.42
C ILE A 75 4.78 -1.38 -4.62
N THR A 76 3.77 -1.33 -5.48
CA THR A 76 3.07 -0.09 -5.80
C THR A 76 1.62 -0.20 -5.32
N ILE A 77 1.17 0.77 -4.57
CA ILE A 77 -0.21 0.85 -4.11
C ILE A 77 -0.85 2.03 -4.82
N ASN A 78 -1.86 1.76 -5.62
CA ASN A 78 -2.59 2.79 -6.36
C ASN A 78 -4.00 2.92 -5.83
N TRP A 79 -4.49 4.15 -5.81
CA TRP A 79 -5.89 4.41 -5.49
C TRP A 79 -6.42 5.40 -6.52
N GLU A 80 -7.69 5.31 -6.81
CA GLU A 80 -8.31 6.21 -7.77
C GLU A 80 -9.01 7.35 -7.05
N GLU A 81 -9.10 8.46 -7.74
CA GLU A 81 -9.86 9.57 -7.24
C GLU A 81 -11.33 9.20 -7.20
N ASP A 82 -12.01 9.69 -6.21
CA ASP A 82 -13.41 9.40 -6.04
C ASP A 82 -14.27 10.27 -6.95
N TYR A 83 -14.95 9.66 -7.87
CA TYR A 83 -15.78 10.37 -8.85
C TYR A 83 -17.23 10.34 -8.48
N ILE A 84 -17.57 10.84 -7.41
CA ILE A 84 -18.97 10.79 -7.04
C ILE A 84 -19.65 12.11 -7.23
#